data_f02e0fafa10993470a986c67dc7ab46d
#
_entry.id   f02e0fafa10993470a986c67dc7ab46d
#
_cell.length_a   1.000
_cell.length_b   1.000
_cell.length_c   1.000
_cell.angle_alpha   90.00
_cell.angle_beta   90.00
_cell.angle_gamma   90.00
#
_symmetry.space_group_name_H-M   'P 1'
#
loop_
_entity.id
_entity.type
_entity.pdbx_description
1 polymer ?
#
loop_
_entity_poly.entity_id
_entity_poly.type
_entity_poly.pdbx_seq_one_letter_code
_entity_poly.pdbx_strand_id
1 'polypeptide(L)'
;MANPTRRAFLQVGTVASLAAVGRVIPLIAGPKVAPVIDTHLHCFAGTKDARFPYHPHAPYRPEPAATPEHLLKCMEGAGVSHAIVVHPEPYQDDHRYLEYCLEVGKKRLKGTCLVFADQPASMAQLPRLAKRGDIVAVRVHAYAPDRLPPFGKPELRNLWKQATDLGLAVQLHFEPRYARGFQPLIEEFRSTVVIIDHLGRPLQGTPEEHAVVVQWARFKNTVMKLSAIPSTSTYPHRDVGAVIKRLADAYGPDRMIYGGGFGADATPQSYQAARERARSTIAHLSAEDQAKVLGGTGAKLFGFAS
;
A
#
# COMPACT_ATOMS: atom_id res chain seq x y z
N MET A 1 10.00 -77.88 74.46
CA MET A 1 10.94 -76.85 74.85
C MET A 1 11.84 -76.60 73.64
N ALA A 2 12.17 -75.49 73.30
CA ALA A 2 13.02 -74.99 72.25
C ALA A 2 12.36 -74.79 70.85
N ASN A 3 12.30 -73.56 70.54
CA ASN A 3 11.82 -72.82 69.39
C ASN A 3 12.85 -72.88 68.26
N PRO A 4 12.49 -73.00 66.95
CA PRO A 4 13.39 -72.60 65.89
C PRO A 4 12.86 -71.40 65.15
N THR A 5 13.71 -70.44 65.04
CA THR A 5 13.70 -69.19 64.28
C THR A 5 13.49 -69.39 62.76
N ARG A 6 12.50 -68.67 62.18
CA ARG A 6 12.32 -68.52 60.76
C ARG A 6 13.09 -67.27 60.29
N ARG A 7 14.04 -67.46 59.42
CA ARG A 7 14.69 -66.40 58.62
C ARG A 7 13.79 -66.00 57.44
N ALA A 8 13.40 -64.78 57.40
CA ALA A 8 12.72 -64.16 56.26
C ALA A 8 13.76 -63.66 55.23
N PHE A 9 13.64 -64.13 53.99
CA PHE A 9 14.40 -63.63 52.85
C PHE A 9 13.70 -62.39 52.32
N LEU A 10 14.40 -61.26 52.34
CA LEU A 10 14.00 -60.02 51.67
C LEU A 10 14.45 -60.15 50.19
N GLN A 11 13.51 -60.25 49.28
CA GLN A 11 13.76 -60.04 47.84
C GLN A 11 13.69 -58.56 47.56
N VAL A 12 14.82 -57.98 47.13
CA VAL A 12 14.91 -56.61 46.65
C VAL A 12 14.51 -56.64 45.18
N GLY A 13 13.30 -56.17 44.86
CA GLY A 13 12.83 -55.94 43.49
C GLY A 13 13.38 -54.63 42.95
N THR A 14 14.23 -54.71 41.96
CA THR A 14 14.72 -53.53 41.22
C THR A 14 13.63 -53.06 40.27
N VAL A 15 13.04 -51.89 40.54
CA VAL A 15 12.10 -51.24 39.60
C VAL A 15 12.92 -50.47 38.59
N ALA A 16 12.98 -50.94 37.34
CA ALA A 16 13.56 -50.22 36.23
C ALA A 16 12.57 -49.14 35.78
N SER A 17 12.86 -47.88 36.09
CA SER A 17 12.13 -46.74 35.54
C SER A 17 12.51 -46.51 34.07
N LEU A 18 11.64 -46.86 33.13
CA LEU A 18 11.74 -46.43 31.72
C LEU A 18 11.46 -44.92 31.67
N ALA A 19 12.49 -44.12 31.55
CA ALA A 19 12.37 -42.73 31.17
C ALA A 19 11.98 -42.67 29.68
N ALA A 20 10.71 -42.37 29.39
CA ALA A 20 10.25 -42.04 28.05
C ALA A 20 10.85 -40.71 27.63
N VAL A 21 11.92 -40.71 26.86
CA VAL A 21 12.46 -39.54 26.21
C VAL A 21 11.47 -39.12 25.11
N GLY A 22 10.53 -38.25 25.45
CA GLY A 22 9.65 -37.62 24.48
C GLY A 22 10.47 -36.79 23.50
N ARG A 23 10.63 -37.29 22.26
CA ARG A 23 11.13 -36.46 21.15
C ARG A 23 10.15 -35.32 20.94
N VAL A 24 10.51 -34.11 21.37
CA VAL A 24 9.84 -32.87 20.94
C VAL A 24 10.14 -32.71 19.46
N ILE A 25 9.19 -33.10 18.61
CA ILE A 25 9.26 -32.78 17.19
C ILE A 25 9.08 -31.27 17.10
N PRO A 26 10.07 -30.50 16.62
CA PRO A 26 9.86 -29.07 16.41
C PRO A 26 8.69 -28.90 15.45
N LEU A 27 7.68 -28.15 15.87
CA LEU A 27 6.60 -27.74 14.99
C LEU A 27 7.27 -26.93 13.85
N ILE A 28 7.39 -27.54 12.69
CA ILE A 28 7.85 -26.82 11.50
C ILE A 28 6.76 -25.77 11.25
N ALA A 29 7.06 -24.52 11.56
CA ALA A 29 6.18 -23.42 11.20
C ALA A 29 5.89 -23.53 9.71
N GLY A 30 4.62 -23.71 9.36
CA GLY A 30 4.20 -23.77 7.96
C GLY A 30 4.70 -22.52 7.20
N PRO A 31 4.81 -22.58 5.89
CA PRO A 31 5.30 -21.46 5.11
C PRO A 31 4.49 -20.21 5.48
N LYS A 32 5.18 -19.17 5.95
CA LYS A 32 4.56 -17.91 6.36
C LYS A 32 3.89 -17.33 5.13
N VAL A 33 2.56 -17.29 5.11
CA VAL A 33 1.81 -16.72 3.98
C VAL A 33 2.22 -15.26 3.86
N ALA A 34 2.70 -14.86 2.68
CA ALA A 34 3.10 -13.48 2.44
C ALA A 34 1.90 -12.53 2.67
N PRO A 35 2.10 -11.41 3.37
CA PRO A 35 1.03 -10.47 3.63
C PRO A 35 0.50 -9.89 2.31
N VAL A 36 -0.81 -9.65 2.24
CA VAL A 36 -1.42 -8.89 1.15
C VAL A 36 -1.65 -7.47 1.64
N ILE A 37 -1.13 -6.49 0.90
CA ILE A 37 -1.21 -5.07 1.28
C ILE A 37 -1.82 -4.28 0.13
N ASP A 38 -2.96 -3.64 0.39
CA ASP A 38 -3.54 -2.68 -0.54
C ASP A 38 -2.91 -1.30 -0.32
N THR A 39 -2.09 -0.85 -1.26
CA THR A 39 -1.38 0.43 -1.14
C THR A 39 -2.13 1.60 -1.77
N HIS A 40 -3.39 1.41 -2.22
CA HIS A 40 -4.18 2.48 -2.83
C HIS A 40 -5.68 2.27 -2.74
N LEU A 41 -6.29 2.85 -1.75
CA LEU A 41 -7.74 2.96 -1.64
C LEU A 41 -8.14 4.32 -1.08
N HIS A 42 -9.40 4.66 -1.25
CA HIS A 42 -9.99 5.89 -0.69
C HIS A 42 -11.13 5.54 0.26
N CYS A 43 -11.20 6.25 1.37
CA CYS A 43 -12.37 6.27 2.24
C CYS A 43 -13.12 7.59 2.10
N PHE A 44 -14.45 7.53 2.20
CA PHE A 44 -15.33 8.68 2.09
C PHE A 44 -16.39 8.64 3.20
N ALA A 45 -16.61 9.76 3.86
CA ALA A 45 -17.71 9.89 4.84
C ALA A 45 -19.10 9.91 4.18
N GLY A 46 -19.13 10.17 2.86
CA GLY A 46 -20.36 10.42 2.14
C GLY A 46 -20.92 11.82 2.39
N THR A 47 -22.07 12.13 1.80
CA THR A 47 -22.69 13.47 1.92
C THR A 47 -23.52 13.65 3.18
N LYS A 48 -23.76 12.58 3.95
CA LYS A 48 -24.66 12.60 5.13
C LYS A 48 -23.92 12.83 6.45
N ASP A 49 -22.61 12.70 6.50
CA ASP A 49 -21.84 12.90 7.73
C ASP A 49 -21.33 14.35 7.83
N ALA A 50 -22.06 15.16 8.60
CA ALA A 50 -21.73 16.57 8.78
C ALA A 50 -20.41 16.84 9.52
N ARG A 51 -19.79 15.83 10.15
CA ARG A 51 -18.47 15.96 10.81
C ARG A 51 -17.36 16.16 9.78
N PHE A 52 -17.54 15.57 8.59
CA PHE A 52 -16.52 15.52 7.53
C PHE A 52 -17.10 16.00 6.20
N PRO A 53 -17.48 17.28 6.09
CA PRO A 53 -18.03 17.82 4.85
C PRO A 53 -16.96 17.84 3.76
N TYR A 54 -17.39 17.62 2.52
CA TYR A 54 -16.51 17.86 1.38
C TYR A 54 -16.20 19.35 1.23
N HIS A 55 -15.00 19.63 0.76
CA HIS A 55 -14.58 21.01 0.53
C HIS A 55 -15.49 21.71 -0.50
N PRO A 56 -15.78 23.02 -0.39
CA PRO A 56 -16.60 23.76 -1.37
C PRO A 56 -16.12 23.59 -2.81
N HIS A 57 -14.81 23.53 -3.05
CA HIS A 57 -14.17 23.33 -4.35
C HIS A 57 -13.81 21.86 -4.63
N ALA A 58 -14.52 20.90 -4.02
CA ALA A 58 -14.32 19.49 -4.31
C ALA A 58 -14.59 19.18 -5.79
N PRO A 59 -13.66 18.51 -6.52
CA PRO A 59 -13.83 18.21 -7.94
C PRO A 59 -14.92 17.19 -8.22
N TYR A 60 -15.26 16.38 -7.21
CA TYR A 60 -16.36 15.42 -7.20
C TYR A 60 -16.82 15.17 -5.76
N ARG A 61 -18.01 14.63 -5.57
CA ARG A 61 -18.62 14.40 -4.23
C ARG A 61 -19.30 13.04 -4.18
N PRO A 62 -18.63 11.96 -3.77
CA PRO A 62 -19.25 10.65 -3.61
C PRO A 62 -20.39 10.71 -2.58
N GLU A 63 -21.59 10.34 -2.99
CA GLU A 63 -22.75 10.31 -2.07
C GLU A 63 -22.68 9.14 -1.08
N PRO A 64 -22.39 7.88 -1.52
CA PRO A 64 -22.29 6.77 -0.59
C PRO A 64 -20.99 6.86 0.22
N ALA A 65 -21.12 6.53 1.50
CA ALA A 65 -19.96 6.41 2.38
C ALA A 65 -19.16 5.14 2.07
N ALA A 66 -17.84 5.29 2.06
CA ALA A 66 -16.86 4.19 2.05
C ALA A 66 -16.06 4.29 3.33
N THR A 67 -16.58 3.76 4.44
CA THR A 67 -16.06 4.01 5.78
C THR A 67 -14.87 3.10 6.12
N PRO A 68 -14.01 3.48 7.08
CA PRO A 68 -12.93 2.62 7.52
C PRO A 68 -13.42 1.32 8.18
N GLU A 69 -14.58 1.31 8.83
CA GLU A 69 -15.18 0.10 9.42
C GLU A 69 -15.60 -0.89 8.31
N HIS A 70 -16.22 -0.37 7.24
CA HIS A 70 -16.55 -1.16 6.07
C HIS A 70 -15.28 -1.72 5.39
N LEU A 71 -14.25 -0.88 5.25
CA LEU A 71 -12.94 -1.30 4.73
C LEU A 71 -12.37 -2.46 5.53
N LEU A 72 -12.30 -2.35 6.86
CA LEU A 72 -11.74 -3.39 7.73
C LEU A 72 -12.48 -4.72 7.58
N LYS A 73 -13.82 -4.68 7.50
CA LYS A 73 -14.64 -5.87 7.25
C LYS A 73 -14.32 -6.50 5.88
N CYS A 74 -14.19 -5.69 4.83
CA CYS A 74 -13.83 -6.17 3.50
C CYS A 74 -12.42 -6.75 3.48
N MET A 75 -11.45 -6.11 4.16
CA MET A 75 -10.07 -6.58 4.28
C MET A 75 -10.00 -7.97 4.93
N GLU A 76 -10.74 -8.18 6.03
CA GLU A 76 -10.79 -9.48 6.72
C GLU A 76 -11.26 -10.60 5.78
N GLY A 77 -12.39 -10.41 5.14
CA GLY A 77 -12.95 -11.43 4.26
C GLY A 77 -12.20 -11.62 2.95
N ALA A 78 -11.42 -10.63 2.51
CA ALA A 78 -10.58 -10.71 1.31
C ALA A 78 -9.13 -11.15 1.60
N GLY A 79 -8.74 -11.34 2.87
CA GLY A 79 -7.36 -11.69 3.25
C GLY A 79 -6.36 -10.57 3.01
N VAL A 80 -6.80 -9.31 3.10
CA VAL A 80 -5.91 -8.12 3.05
C VAL A 80 -5.51 -7.77 4.47
N SER A 81 -4.21 -7.84 4.76
CA SER A 81 -3.70 -7.64 6.12
C SER A 81 -3.62 -6.16 6.51
N HIS A 82 -3.11 -5.32 5.60
CA HIS A 82 -2.89 -3.89 5.82
C HIS A 82 -3.27 -3.08 4.58
N ALA A 83 -3.52 -1.78 4.76
CA ALA A 83 -3.80 -0.90 3.64
C ALA A 83 -3.27 0.53 3.84
N ILE A 84 -3.11 1.25 2.71
CA ILE A 84 -2.82 2.68 2.66
C ILE A 84 -4.09 3.42 2.23
N VAL A 85 -4.64 4.22 3.12
CA VAL A 85 -5.72 5.16 2.82
C VAL A 85 -5.11 6.38 2.16
N VAL A 86 -5.34 6.52 0.87
CA VAL A 86 -4.90 7.70 0.11
C VAL A 86 -5.94 8.79 0.30
N HIS A 87 -5.52 9.94 0.83
CA HIS A 87 -6.40 11.08 1.05
C HIS A 87 -7.07 11.52 -0.25
N PRO A 88 -8.42 11.54 -0.34
CA PRO A 88 -9.10 11.84 -1.59
C PRO A 88 -9.30 13.34 -1.78
N GLU A 89 -9.25 13.79 -3.04
CA GLU A 89 -9.37 15.21 -3.42
C GLU A 89 -10.64 15.93 -2.92
N PRO A 90 -11.80 15.29 -2.75
CA PRO A 90 -12.97 15.97 -2.20
C PRO A 90 -12.78 16.70 -0.87
N TYR A 91 -11.81 16.29 -0.07
CA TYR A 91 -11.48 16.96 1.20
C TYR A 91 -10.37 18.00 1.05
N GLN A 92 -9.74 18.12 -0.13
CA GLN A 92 -8.61 19.00 -0.39
C GLN A 92 -7.49 18.78 0.67
N ASP A 93 -7.10 19.76 1.46
CA ASP A 93 -6.12 19.63 2.54
C ASP A 93 -6.75 19.54 3.95
N ASP A 94 -8.06 19.21 4.03
CA ASP A 94 -8.72 18.86 5.29
C ASP A 94 -8.53 17.37 5.60
N HIS A 95 -7.55 17.04 6.42
CA HIS A 95 -7.18 15.67 6.75
C HIS A 95 -8.00 15.02 7.86
N ARG A 96 -9.01 15.70 8.44
CA ARG A 96 -9.78 15.18 9.58
C ARG A 96 -10.36 13.79 9.32
N TYR A 97 -10.88 13.54 8.11
CA TYR A 97 -11.42 12.22 7.79
C TYR A 97 -10.34 11.17 7.59
N LEU A 98 -9.20 11.51 7.00
CA LEU A 98 -8.05 10.61 6.92
C LEU A 98 -7.58 10.22 8.33
N GLU A 99 -7.42 11.20 9.22
CA GLU A 99 -7.01 10.96 10.61
C GLU A 99 -7.99 10.05 11.34
N TYR A 100 -9.31 10.25 11.17
CA TYR A 100 -10.34 9.34 11.67
C TYR A 100 -10.18 7.91 11.14
N CYS A 101 -9.94 7.75 9.83
CA CYS A 101 -9.72 6.42 9.25
C CYS A 101 -8.51 5.70 9.88
N LEU A 102 -7.42 6.44 10.16
CA LEU A 102 -6.22 5.88 10.77
C LEU A 102 -6.44 5.52 12.24
N GLU A 103 -7.23 6.30 12.98
CA GLU A 103 -7.62 5.99 14.36
C GLU A 103 -8.47 4.71 14.44
N VAL A 104 -9.44 4.54 13.55
CA VAL A 104 -10.25 3.33 13.44
C VAL A 104 -9.40 2.12 13.02
N GLY A 105 -8.56 2.31 12.01
CA GLY A 105 -7.72 1.24 11.45
C GLY A 105 -6.54 0.84 12.30
N LYS A 106 -6.11 1.71 13.23
CA LYS A 106 -4.95 1.49 14.12
C LYS A 106 -3.72 1.07 13.30
N LYS A 107 -3.03 0.02 13.73
CA LYS A 107 -1.82 -0.49 13.07
C LYS A 107 -2.07 -1.13 11.69
N ARG A 108 -3.32 -1.38 11.32
CA ARG A 108 -3.66 -1.98 10.01
C ARG A 108 -3.71 -0.96 8.87
N LEU A 109 -3.93 0.32 9.18
CA LEU A 109 -4.01 1.37 8.18
C LEU A 109 -2.88 2.39 8.36
N LYS A 110 -2.35 2.85 7.24
CA LYS A 110 -1.49 4.04 7.14
C LYS A 110 -2.05 4.97 6.08
N GLY A 111 -1.56 6.21 6.04
CA GLY A 111 -2.14 7.25 5.20
C GLY A 111 -1.15 7.88 4.23
N THR A 112 -1.66 8.32 3.09
CA THR A 112 -1.01 9.29 2.20
C THR A 112 -1.77 10.60 2.29
N CYS A 113 -1.13 11.68 2.69
CA CYS A 113 -1.75 13.00 2.78
C CYS A 113 -1.71 13.76 1.45
N LEU A 114 -2.46 14.87 1.36
CA LEU A 114 -2.48 15.78 0.23
C LEU A 114 -2.21 17.19 0.76
N VAL A 115 -1.18 17.87 0.25
CA VAL A 115 -0.93 19.28 0.49
C VAL A 115 -0.61 19.99 -0.82
N PHE A 116 -0.88 21.28 -0.87
CA PHE A 116 -0.64 22.11 -2.06
C PHE A 116 0.65 22.89 -1.89
N ALA A 117 1.61 22.65 -2.79
CA ALA A 117 2.96 23.19 -2.70
C ALA A 117 3.01 24.73 -2.71
N ASP A 118 2.11 25.36 -3.44
CA ASP A 118 1.99 26.80 -3.62
C ASP A 118 1.09 27.49 -2.57
N GLN A 119 0.58 26.72 -1.59
CA GLN A 119 -0.26 27.23 -0.51
C GLN A 119 0.47 27.08 0.85
N PRO A 120 1.02 28.16 1.41
CA PRO A 120 1.81 28.10 2.66
C PRO A 120 1.05 27.49 3.84
N ALA A 121 -0.25 27.75 3.97
CA ALA A 121 -1.09 27.20 5.04
C ALA A 121 -1.26 25.68 4.89
N SER A 122 -1.38 25.17 3.67
CA SER A 122 -1.45 23.74 3.37
C SER A 122 -0.12 23.06 3.67
N MET A 123 0.99 23.65 3.22
CA MET A 123 2.34 23.15 3.47
C MET A 123 2.70 23.11 4.97
N ALA A 124 2.22 24.06 5.77
CA ALA A 124 2.45 24.10 7.22
C ALA A 124 1.85 22.88 7.97
N GLN A 125 0.93 22.13 7.36
CA GLN A 125 0.35 20.94 7.95
C GLN A 125 1.28 19.71 7.86
N LEU A 126 2.19 19.68 6.89
CA LEU A 126 2.98 18.50 6.57
C LEU A 126 3.82 17.97 7.75
N PRO A 127 4.52 18.82 8.53
CA PRO A 127 5.26 18.36 9.72
C PRO A 127 4.34 17.75 10.79
N ARG A 128 3.15 18.32 11.01
CA ARG A 128 2.17 17.78 11.96
C ARG A 128 1.68 16.39 11.54
N LEU A 129 1.36 16.26 10.26
CA LEU A 129 0.89 14.98 9.69
C LEU A 129 2.00 13.92 9.77
N ALA A 130 3.22 14.25 9.41
CA ALA A 130 4.36 13.32 9.48
C ALA A 130 4.64 12.84 10.92
N LYS A 131 4.49 13.74 11.91
CA LYS A 131 4.71 13.43 13.34
C LYS A 131 3.77 12.33 13.85
N ARG A 132 2.64 12.07 13.21
CA ARG A 132 1.72 10.98 13.57
C ARG A 132 2.38 9.59 13.43
N GLY A 133 3.35 9.43 12.54
CA GLY A 133 4.05 8.14 12.28
C GLY A 133 3.25 7.15 11.44
N ASP A 134 1.95 7.39 11.23
CA ASP A 134 1.08 6.60 10.36
C ASP A 134 0.81 7.25 8.98
N ILE A 135 1.26 8.50 8.76
CA ILE A 135 1.33 9.12 7.43
C ILE A 135 2.69 8.76 6.82
N VAL A 136 2.66 8.14 5.64
CA VAL A 136 3.85 7.56 5.00
C VAL A 136 4.22 8.22 3.66
N ALA A 137 3.33 9.02 3.10
CA ALA A 137 3.57 9.71 1.84
C ALA A 137 2.77 11.01 1.74
N VAL A 138 3.24 11.92 0.88
CA VAL A 138 2.50 13.09 0.41
C VAL A 138 2.18 12.91 -1.08
N ARG A 139 0.93 13.16 -1.47
CA ARG A 139 0.48 13.02 -2.86
C ARG A 139 0.57 14.33 -3.60
N VAL A 140 1.05 14.29 -4.84
CA VAL A 140 1.08 15.42 -5.78
C VAL A 140 0.28 15.05 -7.01
N HIS A 141 -0.61 15.94 -7.43
CA HIS A 141 -1.45 15.77 -8.61
C HIS A 141 -0.92 16.61 -9.77
N ALA A 142 -1.02 16.08 -10.98
CA ALA A 142 -0.78 16.83 -12.22
C ALA A 142 -1.77 16.40 -13.31
N TYR A 143 -2.90 17.06 -13.29
CA TYR A 143 -3.98 16.88 -14.25
C TYR A 143 -4.37 18.20 -14.85
N ALA A 144 -5.00 18.16 -16.03
CA ALA A 144 -5.61 19.24 -16.76
C ALA A 144 -5.27 20.68 -16.28
N PRO A 145 -5.30 21.71 -17.02
CA PRO A 145 -4.54 22.95 -16.80
C PRO A 145 -4.69 23.59 -15.39
N ASP A 146 -5.81 23.36 -14.74
CA ASP A 146 -6.19 23.95 -13.43
C ASP A 146 -5.69 23.18 -12.18
N ARG A 147 -5.09 21.97 -12.36
CA ARG A 147 -4.58 21.12 -11.27
C ARG A 147 -3.13 20.72 -11.48
N LEU A 148 -2.33 21.63 -12.01
CA LEU A 148 -0.90 21.41 -12.18
C LEU A 148 -0.14 21.90 -10.96
N PRO A 149 0.84 21.15 -10.44
CA PRO A 149 1.74 21.64 -9.43
C PRO A 149 2.66 22.70 -10.05
N PRO A 150 3.27 23.57 -9.24
CA PRO A 150 4.14 24.63 -9.73
C PRO A 150 5.47 24.07 -10.26
N PHE A 151 5.44 23.42 -11.44
CA PHE A 151 6.61 22.84 -12.08
C PHE A 151 7.72 23.87 -12.29
N GLY A 152 8.95 23.46 -11.96
CA GLY A 152 10.13 24.30 -12.11
C GLY A 152 10.23 25.46 -11.10
N LYS A 153 9.28 25.58 -10.18
CA LYS A 153 9.28 26.62 -9.15
C LYS A 153 9.78 26.12 -7.79
N PRO A 154 10.28 27.05 -6.94
CA PRO A 154 10.81 26.69 -5.62
C PRO A 154 9.80 26.00 -4.71
N GLU A 155 8.51 26.30 -4.84
CA GLU A 155 7.44 25.76 -4.00
C GLU A 155 7.34 24.24 -4.13
N LEU A 156 7.35 23.70 -5.35
CA LEU A 156 7.29 22.24 -5.56
C LEU A 156 8.57 21.58 -5.06
N ARG A 157 9.73 22.20 -5.28
CA ARG A 157 10.99 21.71 -4.76
C ARG A 157 11.02 21.71 -3.22
N ASN A 158 10.44 22.73 -2.59
CA ASN A 158 10.32 22.83 -1.13
C ASN A 158 9.41 21.70 -0.57
N LEU A 159 8.28 21.40 -1.23
CA LEU A 159 7.46 20.24 -0.87
C LEU A 159 8.28 18.96 -0.86
N TRP A 160 9.06 18.72 -1.92
CA TRP A 160 9.91 17.53 -2.04
C TRP A 160 10.99 17.48 -0.96
N LYS A 161 11.65 18.64 -0.70
CA LYS A 161 12.62 18.75 0.37
C LYS A 161 12.02 18.43 1.73
N GLN A 162 10.85 19.02 2.05
CA GLN A 162 10.18 18.74 3.33
C GLN A 162 9.77 17.26 3.44
N ALA A 163 9.25 16.66 2.38
CA ALA A 163 8.93 15.23 2.36
C ALA A 163 10.19 14.37 2.66
N THR A 164 11.32 14.73 2.05
CA THR A 164 12.62 14.07 2.30
C THR A 164 13.04 14.19 3.75
N ASP A 165 13.03 15.41 4.29
CA ASP A 165 13.47 15.71 5.66
C ASP A 165 12.59 15.01 6.71
N LEU A 166 11.31 14.80 6.40
CA LEU A 166 10.31 14.12 7.25
C LEU A 166 10.23 12.60 7.02
N GLY A 167 11.04 12.04 6.12
CA GLY A 167 11.02 10.60 5.80
C GLY A 167 9.76 10.14 5.07
N LEU A 168 9.03 11.04 4.41
CA LEU A 168 7.83 10.72 3.63
C LEU A 168 8.21 10.38 2.19
N ALA A 169 7.50 9.41 1.60
CA ALA A 169 7.51 9.22 0.16
C ALA A 169 6.73 10.34 -0.56
N VAL A 170 7.06 10.61 -1.82
CA VAL A 170 6.26 11.45 -2.71
C VAL A 170 5.47 10.57 -3.66
N GLN A 171 4.14 10.63 -3.61
CA GLN A 171 3.25 9.85 -4.44
C GLN A 171 2.71 10.70 -5.58
N LEU A 172 2.97 10.30 -6.82
CA LEU A 172 2.64 11.05 -8.03
C LEU A 172 1.40 10.49 -8.71
N HIS A 173 0.39 11.33 -8.88
CA HIS A 173 -0.83 11.04 -9.62
C HIS A 173 -0.99 12.03 -10.77
N PHE A 174 -0.71 11.62 -12.00
CA PHE A 174 -0.55 12.52 -13.13
C PHE A 174 -0.95 11.89 -14.46
N GLU A 175 -1.19 12.73 -15.45
CA GLU A 175 -1.27 12.32 -16.86
C GLU A 175 0.15 12.21 -17.43
N PRO A 176 0.46 11.19 -18.27
CA PRO A 176 1.81 10.93 -18.80
C PRO A 176 2.53 12.14 -19.40
N ARG A 177 1.78 13.04 -20.07
CA ARG A 177 2.32 14.26 -20.67
C ARG A 177 3.04 15.18 -19.68
N TYR A 178 2.71 15.09 -18.39
CA TYR A 178 3.35 15.89 -17.33
C TYR A 178 4.53 15.19 -16.66
N ALA A 179 4.83 13.94 -17.02
CA ALA A 179 5.90 13.16 -16.40
C ALA A 179 7.24 13.93 -16.39
N ARG A 180 7.61 14.54 -17.52
CA ARG A 180 8.89 15.27 -17.65
C ARG A 180 9.05 16.39 -16.63
N GLY A 181 7.96 16.97 -16.13
CA GLY A 181 8.00 18.03 -15.11
C GLY A 181 8.48 17.56 -13.75
N PHE A 182 8.29 16.27 -13.42
CA PHE A 182 8.75 15.68 -12.15
C PHE A 182 10.18 15.16 -12.20
N GLN A 183 10.70 14.85 -13.39
CA GLN A 183 11.99 14.16 -13.51
C GLN A 183 13.16 14.88 -12.81
N PRO A 184 13.33 16.21 -12.89
CA PRO A 184 14.41 16.90 -12.17
C PRO A 184 14.39 16.66 -10.67
N LEU A 185 13.18 16.59 -10.07
CA LEU A 185 13.04 16.35 -8.62
C LEU A 185 13.32 14.89 -8.26
N ILE A 186 12.93 13.93 -9.11
CA ILE A 186 13.27 12.51 -8.93
C ILE A 186 14.79 12.32 -8.94
N GLU A 187 15.49 13.03 -9.83
CA GLU A 187 16.95 12.98 -9.97
C GLU A 187 17.69 13.69 -8.84
N GLU A 188 17.16 14.80 -8.35
CA GLU A 188 17.73 15.58 -7.26
C GLU A 188 17.59 14.85 -5.91
N PHE A 189 16.37 14.38 -5.59
CA PHE A 189 16.05 13.80 -4.28
C PHE A 189 16.13 12.27 -4.30
N ARG A 190 17.30 11.69 -4.56
CA ARG A 190 17.50 10.25 -4.74
C ARG A 190 17.24 9.40 -3.50
N SER A 191 17.26 9.99 -2.31
CA SER A 191 16.92 9.31 -1.05
C SER A 191 15.41 9.24 -0.79
N THR A 192 14.61 10.07 -1.50
CA THR A 192 13.16 10.08 -1.36
C THR A 192 12.51 9.05 -2.26
N VAL A 193 11.71 8.16 -1.69
CA VAL A 193 10.92 7.22 -2.50
C VAL A 193 9.85 7.98 -3.27
N VAL A 194 9.77 7.71 -4.56
CA VAL A 194 8.76 8.28 -5.46
C VAL A 194 7.82 7.18 -5.94
N ILE A 195 6.57 7.25 -5.51
CA ILE A 195 5.53 6.27 -5.84
C ILE A 195 4.75 6.78 -7.06
N ILE A 196 4.70 5.98 -8.11
CA ILE A 196 4.00 6.29 -9.36
C ILE A 196 2.63 5.61 -9.34
N ASP A 197 1.56 6.38 -9.25
CA ASP A 197 0.19 5.85 -9.20
C ASP A 197 -0.25 5.24 -10.55
N HIS A 198 -1.05 4.18 -10.46
CA HIS A 198 -1.89 3.69 -11.57
C HIS A 198 -1.11 3.37 -12.85
N LEU A 199 0.04 2.67 -12.72
CA LEU A 199 0.90 2.30 -13.86
C LEU A 199 1.43 3.53 -14.64
N GLY A 200 1.40 4.74 -14.02
CA GLY A 200 1.68 6.00 -14.71
C GLY A 200 0.61 6.37 -15.75
N ARG A 201 -0.61 5.84 -15.63
CA ARG A 201 -1.78 6.10 -16.48
C ARG A 201 -1.53 5.96 -17.98
N PRO A 202 -1.12 4.77 -18.46
CA PRO A 202 -0.63 4.56 -19.82
C PRO A 202 -1.66 4.88 -20.93
N LEU A 203 -2.95 4.92 -20.58
CA LEU A 203 -4.02 5.14 -21.55
C LEU A 203 -4.58 6.58 -21.54
N GLN A 204 -4.02 7.46 -20.69
CA GLN A 204 -4.38 8.88 -20.62
C GLN A 204 -3.37 9.79 -21.35
N GLY A 205 -2.52 9.21 -22.17
CA GLY A 205 -1.52 9.90 -22.97
C GLY A 205 -1.09 9.05 -24.15
N THR A 206 -0.07 9.51 -24.90
CA THR A 206 0.52 8.74 -25.99
C THR A 206 1.51 7.69 -25.46
N PRO A 207 1.84 6.64 -26.23
CA PRO A 207 2.89 5.70 -25.87
C PRO A 207 4.24 6.37 -25.62
N GLU A 208 4.58 7.43 -26.33
CA GLU A 208 5.83 8.19 -26.21
C GLU A 208 5.88 8.97 -24.88
N GLU A 209 4.77 9.58 -24.49
CA GLU A 209 4.64 10.24 -23.19
C GLU A 209 4.80 9.23 -22.04
N HIS A 210 4.14 8.08 -22.14
CA HIS A 210 4.25 7.02 -21.13
C HIS A 210 5.64 6.35 -21.12
N ALA A 211 6.37 6.36 -22.24
CA ALA A 211 7.73 5.82 -22.30
C ALA A 211 8.68 6.53 -21.32
N VAL A 212 8.42 7.81 -21.00
CA VAL A 212 9.17 8.54 -19.95
C VAL A 212 8.99 7.87 -18.57
N VAL A 213 7.77 7.43 -18.25
CA VAL A 213 7.46 6.73 -16.99
C VAL A 213 8.17 5.38 -16.93
N VAL A 214 8.22 4.64 -18.04
CA VAL A 214 8.98 3.38 -18.13
C VAL A 214 10.49 3.64 -17.91
N GLN A 215 11.02 4.70 -18.52
CA GLN A 215 12.44 5.09 -18.35
C GLN A 215 12.80 5.48 -16.91
N TRP A 216 11.84 5.94 -16.11
CA TRP A 216 12.09 6.25 -14.69
C TRP A 216 12.51 5.03 -13.87
N ALA A 217 12.30 3.83 -14.37
CA ALA A 217 12.83 2.61 -13.73
C ALA A 217 14.36 2.63 -13.53
N ARG A 218 15.11 3.47 -14.28
CA ARG A 218 16.55 3.70 -14.07
C ARG A 218 16.85 4.37 -12.72
N PHE A 219 15.89 5.12 -12.16
CA PHE A 219 16.01 5.76 -10.86
C PHE A 219 15.61 4.77 -9.77
N LYS A 220 16.54 4.42 -8.90
CA LYS A 220 16.35 3.38 -7.87
C LYS A 220 15.34 3.77 -6.80
N ASN A 221 15.05 5.05 -6.66
CA ASN A 221 14.05 5.59 -5.73
C ASN A 221 12.62 5.59 -6.27
N THR A 222 12.36 5.10 -7.49
CA THR A 222 11.00 5.03 -8.05
C THR A 222 10.36 3.67 -7.81
N VAL A 223 9.08 3.69 -7.44
CA VAL A 223 8.24 2.51 -7.18
C VAL A 223 6.95 2.63 -8.00
N MET A 224 6.62 1.57 -8.74
CA MET A 224 5.44 1.52 -9.60
C MET A 224 4.25 0.91 -8.87
N LYS A 225 3.09 1.57 -8.92
CA LYS A 225 1.87 1.06 -8.31
C LYS A 225 0.99 0.34 -9.35
N LEU A 226 0.80 -0.96 -9.15
CA LEU A 226 -0.14 -1.80 -9.90
C LEU A 226 -1.54 -1.56 -9.35
N SER A 227 -2.21 -0.54 -9.85
CA SER A 227 -3.54 -0.12 -9.41
C SER A 227 -4.31 0.55 -10.54
N ALA A 228 -5.64 0.70 -10.40
CA ALA A 228 -6.53 1.22 -11.43
C ALA A 228 -6.25 0.62 -12.82
N ILE A 229 -6.13 -0.72 -12.84
CA ILE A 229 -5.81 -1.47 -14.05
C ILE A 229 -6.93 -1.25 -15.07
N PRO A 230 -6.62 -0.70 -16.26
CA PRO A 230 -7.64 -0.43 -17.27
C PRO A 230 -8.34 -1.72 -17.72
N SER A 231 -9.64 -1.62 -17.93
CA SER A 231 -10.40 -2.74 -18.50
C SER A 231 -10.17 -2.82 -20.02
N THR A 232 -10.00 -4.03 -20.54
CA THR A 232 -9.96 -4.27 -21.98
C THR A 232 -11.25 -3.87 -22.69
N SER A 233 -12.40 -3.91 -21.99
CA SER A 233 -13.67 -3.42 -22.53
C SER A 233 -13.71 -1.90 -22.71
N THR A 234 -13.02 -1.15 -21.84
CA THR A 234 -12.92 0.31 -21.92
C THR A 234 -11.93 0.75 -23.00
N TYR A 235 -10.88 -0.05 -23.23
CA TYR A 235 -9.79 0.25 -24.14
C TYR A 235 -9.48 -0.95 -25.05
N PRO A 236 -10.41 -1.37 -25.93
CA PRO A 236 -10.28 -2.60 -26.71
C PRO A 236 -9.12 -2.57 -27.72
N HIS A 237 -8.59 -1.37 -28.02
CA HIS A 237 -7.51 -1.18 -29.00
C HIS A 237 -6.11 -1.12 -28.35
N ARG A 238 -6.00 -1.31 -27.04
CA ARG A 238 -4.73 -1.21 -26.32
C ARG A 238 -4.46 -2.49 -25.52
N ASP A 239 -3.32 -3.09 -25.73
CA ASP A 239 -2.86 -4.24 -24.96
C ASP A 239 -2.32 -3.79 -23.60
N VAL A 240 -3.20 -3.78 -22.60
CA VAL A 240 -2.88 -3.44 -21.23
C VAL A 240 -1.89 -4.45 -20.64
N GLY A 241 -1.98 -5.72 -21.02
CA GLY A 241 -1.08 -6.78 -20.56
C GLY A 241 0.36 -6.52 -20.98
N ALA A 242 0.58 -6.13 -22.23
CA ALA A 242 1.91 -5.78 -22.72
C ALA A 242 2.50 -4.56 -21.99
N VAL A 243 1.68 -3.57 -21.64
CA VAL A 243 2.14 -2.41 -20.86
C VAL A 243 2.54 -2.83 -19.45
N ILE A 244 1.73 -3.65 -18.77
CA ILE A 244 2.02 -4.14 -17.41
C ILE A 244 3.29 -4.98 -17.43
N LYS A 245 3.43 -5.88 -18.42
CA LYS A 245 4.63 -6.70 -18.56
C LYS A 245 5.88 -5.82 -18.72
N ARG A 246 5.83 -4.80 -19.59
CA ARG A 246 6.96 -3.87 -19.79
C ARG A 246 7.33 -3.14 -18.50
N LEU A 247 6.36 -2.71 -17.70
CA LEU A 247 6.61 -2.07 -16.42
C LEU A 247 7.19 -3.06 -15.41
N ALA A 248 6.68 -4.29 -15.35
CA ALA A 248 7.21 -5.33 -14.49
C ALA A 248 8.66 -5.71 -14.83
N ASP A 249 8.98 -5.81 -16.11
CA ASP A 249 10.35 -6.05 -16.59
C ASP A 249 11.30 -4.88 -16.24
N ALA A 250 10.80 -3.64 -16.31
CA ALA A 250 11.62 -2.44 -16.05
C ALA A 250 11.85 -2.17 -14.55
N TYR A 251 10.80 -2.23 -13.73
CA TYR A 251 10.86 -1.90 -12.30
C TYR A 251 11.28 -3.09 -11.45
N GLY A 252 10.89 -4.29 -11.85
CA GLY A 252 11.05 -5.51 -11.06
C GLY A 252 10.09 -5.60 -9.86
N PRO A 253 9.89 -6.81 -9.32
CA PRO A 253 8.91 -7.06 -8.25
C PRO A 253 9.24 -6.33 -6.94
N ASP A 254 10.51 -6.06 -6.68
CA ASP A 254 10.97 -5.33 -5.49
C ASP A 254 10.69 -3.82 -5.53
N ARG A 255 10.19 -3.33 -6.68
CA ARG A 255 9.77 -1.93 -6.88
C ARG A 255 8.39 -1.81 -7.53
N MET A 256 7.56 -2.85 -7.35
CA MET A 256 6.14 -2.80 -7.67
C MET A 256 5.30 -3.07 -6.43
N ILE A 257 4.19 -2.35 -6.29
CA ILE A 257 3.25 -2.49 -5.17
C ILE A 257 1.82 -2.53 -5.71
N TYR A 258 1.00 -3.40 -5.14
CA TYR A 258 -0.41 -3.55 -5.48
C TYR A 258 -1.28 -2.52 -4.75
N GLY A 259 -2.38 -2.10 -5.38
CA GLY A 259 -3.42 -1.32 -4.71
C GLY A 259 -4.73 -1.26 -5.48
N GLY A 260 -5.84 -1.18 -4.74
CA GLY A 260 -7.17 -0.95 -5.27
C GLY A 260 -8.14 -2.11 -5.09
N GLY A 261 -9.41 -1.81 -5.31
CA GLY A 261 -10.52 -2.77 -5.23
C GLY A 261 -11.55 -2.47 -4.15
N PHE A 262 -11.27 -1.52 -3.25
CA PHE A 262 -12.23 -1.05 -2.26
C PHE A 262 -13.04 0.16 -2.78
N GLY A 263 -14.33 0.18 -2.46
CA GLY A 263 -15.27 1.26 -2.70
C GLY A 263 -16.46 1.14 -1.78
N ALA A 264 -17.42 2.05 -1.89
CA ALA A 264 -18.61 2.07 -1.03
C ALA A 264 -19.49 0.82 -1.14
N ASP A 265 -19.50 0.22 -2.31
CA ASP A 265 -20.24 -1.00 -2.67
C ASP A 265 -19.39 -2.28 -2.59
N ALA A 266 -18.15 -2.17 -2.14
CA ALA A 266 -17.25 -3.32 -2.05
C ALA A 266 -17.79 -4.38 -1.08
N THR A 267 -17.67 -5.64 -1.47
CA THR A 267 -17.85 -6.78 -0.60
C THR A 267 -16.52 -7.51 -0.42
N PRO A 268 -16.35 -8.35 0.59
CA PRO A 268 -15.14 -9.19 0.70
C PRO A 268 -14.82 -9.94 -0.60
N GLN A 269 -15.86 -10.46 -1.26
CA GLN A 269 -15.73 -11.21 -2.51
C GLN A 269 -15.31 -10.32 -3.69
N SER A 270 -15.92 -9.13 -3.86
CA SER A 270 -15.54 -8.21 -4.94
C SER A 270 -14.13 -7.67 -4.73
N TYR A 271 -13.73 -7.44 -3.47
CA TYR A 271 -12.38 -6.99 -3.12
C TYR A 271 -11.34 -8.08 -3.40
N GLN A 272 -11.63 -9.33 -3.01
CA GLN A 272 -10.80 -10.48 -3.37
C GLN A 272 -10.68 -10.63 -4.89
N ALA A 273 -11.80 -10.54 -5.62
CA ALA A 273 -11.80 -10.64 -7.08
C ALA A 273 -10.96 -9.53 -7.75
N ALA A 274 -10.97 -8.31 -7.21
CA ALA A 274 -10.12 -7.22 -7.70
C ALA A 274 -8.63 -7.54 -7.54
N ARG A 275 -8.23 -8.11 -6.38
CA ARG A 275 -6.87 -8.59 -6.14
C ARG A 275 -6.47 -9.70 -7.11
N GLU A 276 -7.34 -10.69 -7.33
CA GLU A 276 -7.04 -11.80 -8.26
C GLU A 276 -6.93 -11.31 -9.71
N ARG A 277 -7.72 -10.32 -10.11
CA ARG A 277 -7.52 -9.64 -11.41
C ARG A 277 -6.17 -8.97 -11.50
N ALA A 278 -5.74 -8.25 -10.45
CA ALA A 278 -4.39 -7.67 -10.43
C ALA A 278 -3.31 -8.76 -10.54
N ARG A 279 -3.46 -9.85 -9.77
CA ARG A 279 -2.55 -11.00 -9.80
C ARG A 279 -2.46 -11.62 -11.21
N SER A 280 -3.57 -11.79 -11.89
CA SER A 280 -3.59 -12.37 -13.24
C SER A 280 -2.80 -11.55 -14.26
N THR A 281 -2.72 -10.22 -14.10
CA THR A 281 -1.94 -9.37 -15.01
C THR A 281 -0.43 -9.52 -14.86
N ILE A 282 0.02 -10.08 -13.75
CA ILE A 282 1.44 -10.37 -13.46
C ILE A 282 1.72 -11.89 -13.38
N ALA A 283 0.86 -12.73 -13.98
CA ALA A 283 0.98 -14.18 -13.96
C ALA A 283 2.26 -14.71 -14.66
N HIS A 284 2.93 -13.86 -15.45
CA HIS A 284 4.23 -14.16 -16.06
C HIS A 284 5.39 -14.12 -15.06
N LEU A 285 5.20 -13.53 -13.87
CA LEU A 285 6.18 -13.53 -12.78
C LEU A 285 6.11 -14.84 -11.99
N SER A 286 7.20 -15.20 -11.31
CA SER A 286 7.21 -16.31 -10.36
C SER A 286 6.19 -16.09 -9.23
N ALA A 287 5.76 -17.17 -8.57
CA ALA A 287 4.85 -17.07 -7.42
C ALA A 287 5.44 -16.21 -6.28
N GLU A 288 6.76 -16.28 -6.07
CA GLU A 288 7.46 -15.44 -5.09
C GLU A 288 7.40 -13.96 -5.48
N ASP A 289 7.65 -13.64 -6.74
CA ASP A 289 7.62 -12.25 -7.22
C ASP A 289 6.20 -11.68 -7.24
N GLN A 290 5.19 -12.49 -7.58
CA GLN A 290 3.79 -12.10 -7.42
C GLN A 290 3.46 -11.75 -5.95
N ALA A 291 3.96 -12.55 -4.98
CA ALA A 291 3.77 -12.29 -3.56
C ALA A 291 4.47 -10.99 -3.11
N LYS A 292 5.66 -10.69 -3.66
CA LYS A 292 6.31 -9.39 -3.42
C LYS A 292 5.43 -8.23 -3.90
N VAL A 293 4.95 -8.27 -5.14
CA VAL A 293 4.10 -7.20 -5.71
C VAL A 293 2.79 -7.04 -4.93
N LEU A 294 2.15 -8.16 -4.55
CA LEU A 294 0.85 -8.13 -3.87
C LEU A 294 0.94 -7.70 -2.39
N GLY A 295 2.13 -7.72 -1.79
CA GLY A 295 2.23 -7.29 -0.39
C GLY A 295 3.64 -7.17 0.15
N GLY A 296 4.58 -8.05 -0.17
CA GLY A 296 5.92 -8.06 0.43
C GLY A 296 6.67 -6.74 0.25
N THR A 297 6.67 -6.20 -0.96
CA THR A 297 7.29 -4.91 -1.29
C THR A 297 6.60 -3.76 -0.55
N GLY A 298 5.26 -3.75 -0.51
CA GLY A 298 4.50 -2.76 0.24
C GLY A 298 4.74 -2.84 1.75
N ALA A 299 4.82 -4.06 2.32
CA ALA A 299 5.12 -4.26 3.72
C ALA A 299 6.48 -3.66 4.11
N LYS A 300 7.51 -3.97 3.32
CA LYS A 300 8.86 -3.44 3.52
C LYS A 300 8.90 -1.92 3.36
N LEU A 301 8.29 -1.40 2.30
CA LEU A 301 8.30 0.03 1.98
C LEU A 301 7.66 0.88 3.06
N PHE A 302 6.51 0.44 3.57
CA PHE A 302 5.73 1.21 4.54
C PHE A 302 5.92 0.77 5.99
N GLY A 303 6.82 -0.19 6.26
CA GLY A 303 7.10 -0.66 7.62
C GLY A 303 5.87 -1.29 8.30
N PHE A 304 5.12 -2.12 7.58
CA PHE A 304 4.12 -2.96 8.20
C PHE A 304 4.77 -4.22 8.80
N ALA A 305 4.29 -4.63 9.98
CA ALA A 305 4.74 -5.87 10.59
C ALA A 305 4.33 -7.07 9.71
N SER A 306 5.27 -7.97 9.45
CA SER A 306 5.07 -9.21 8.67
C SER A 306 4.64 -10.35 9.59
#